data_f1d3826c383394a3d351bb08fea2fc94
#
_entry.id   f1d3826c383394a3d351bb08fea2fc94
#
_cell.length_a   1.000
_cell.length_b   1.000
_cell.length_c   1.000
_cell.angle_alpha   90.00
_cell.angle_beta   90.00
_cell.angle_gamma   90.00
#
_symmetry.space_group_name_H-M   'P 1'
#
loop_
_entity.id
_entity.type
_entity.pdbx_description
1 polymer ?
#
loop_
_entity_poly.entity_id
_entity_poly.type
_entity_poly.pdbx_seq_one_letter_code
_entity_poly.pdbx_strand_id
1 'polypeptide(L)'
;MTDGILPFMEQVKGLGYLIKLDTNGSYPERLQTVITKGLVDYAAMDVKNTAAGYAETIGLPEAPLTQIRESISFLKEGRIPYEFRTTVVREFHSSDDIREIAAELSGASVWYLQPFRDAPEVPRKGLHAPDQMTMEEFGSIGNRFIQTIIRN
;
A
#
# COMPACT_ATOMS: atom_id res chain seq x y z
N MET A 1 7.45 11.69 7.32
CA MET A 1 7.09 11.65 8.76
C MET A 1 7.85 12.79 9.43
N THR A 2 7.16 13.73 10.08
CA THR A 2 7.75 14.87 10.76
C THR A 2 8.37 14.46 12.10
N ASP A 3 9.36 15.21 12.61
CA ASP A 3 10.09 14.87 13.84
C ASP A 3 9.21 14.75 15.09
N GLY A 4 7.97 15.26 15.06
CA GLY A 4 7.00 15.16 16.15
C GLY A 4 6.16 13.88 16.21
N ILE A 5 6.24 12.99 15.21
CA ILE A 5 5.32 11.84 15.15
C ILE A 5 5.60 10.80 16.25
N LEU A 6 6.87 10.53 16.56
CA LEU A 6 7.23 9.54 17.58
C LEU A 6 6.70 9.92 18.97
N PRO A 7 6.97 11.13 19.51
CA PRO A 7 6.39 11.55 20.78
C PRO A 7 4.87 11.54 20.80
N PHE A 8 4.22 11.89 19.67
CA PHE A 8 2.77 11.83 19.57
C PHE A 8 2.25 10.38 19.67
N MET A 9 2.87 9.44 18.94
CA MET A 9 2.49 8.03 19.01
C MET A 9 2.70 7.45 20.42
N GLU A 10 3.79 7.81 21.08
CA GLU A 10 4.06 7.41 22.48
C GLU A 10 2.97 7.91 23.43
N GLN A 11 2.50 9.16 23.27
CA GLN A 11 1.39 9.70 24.06
C GLN A 11 0.08 8.95 23.79
N VAL A 12 -0.25 8.67 22.52
CA VAL A 12 -1.46 7.92 22.15
C VAL A 12 -1.42 6.52 22.76
N LYS A 13 -0.29 5.83 22.68
CA LYS A 13 -0.10 4.52 23.30
C LYS A 13 -0.22 4.59 24.83
N GLY A 14 0.34 5.63 25.45
CA GLY A 14 0.23 5.87 26.90
C GLY A 14 -1.21 6.06 27.38
N LEU A 15 -2.12 6.52 26.50
CA LEU A 15 -3.56 6.61 26.77
C LEU A 15 -4.30 5.28 26.57
N GLY A 16 -3.61 4.21 26.14
CA GLY A 16 -4.19 2.88 25.94
C GLY A 16 -4.83 2.66 24.55
N TYR A 17 -4.63 3.57 23.59
CA TYR A 17 -5.17 3.40 22.24
C TYR A 17 -4.31 2.48 21.37
N LEU A 18 -4.96 1.81 20.42
CA LEU A 18 -4.30 1.10 19.34
C LEU A 18 -4.01 2.07 18.19
N ILE A 19 -2.87 1.88 17.52
CA ILE A 19 -2.46 2.71 16.40
C ILE A 19 -2.41 1.87 15.13
N LYS A 20 -3.24 2.25 14.14
CA LYS A 20 -3.11 1.81 12.77
C LYS A 20 -2.29 2.84 12.00
N LEU A 21 -1.22 2.39 11.34
CA LEU A 21 -0.37 3.22 10.49
C LEU A 21 -0.70 2.96 9.02
N ASP A 22 -1.10 4.01 8.32
CA ASP A 22 -1.17 4.03 6.86
C ASP A 22 0.15 4.61 6.31
N THR A 23 0.78 3.91 5.36
CA THR A 23 2.09 4.30 4.81
C THR A 23 2.18 4.03 3.32
N ASN A 24 3.01 4.80 2.62
CA ASN A 24 3.40 4.55 1.23
C ASN A 24 4.73 3.81 1.09
N GLY A 25 5.36 3.43 2.19
CA GLY A 25 6.60 2.66 2.20
C GLY A 25 7.88 3.43 1.83
N SER A 26 7.82 4.74 1.59
CA SER A 26 8.99 5.52 1.14
C SER A 26 10.07 5.74 2.22
N TYR A 27 9.79 5.41 3.48
CA TYR A 27 10.70 5.60 4.61
C TYR A 27 10.81 4.33 5.45
N PRO A 28 11.50 3.28 4.94
CA PRO A 28 11.60 1.97 5.61
C PRO A 28 12.19 2.05 7.01
N GLU A 29 13.22 2.85 7.23
CA GLU A 29 13.86 3.01 8.55
C GLU A 29 12.90 3.55 9.61
N ARG A 30 12.02 4.50 9.21
CA ARG A 30 11.00 5.05 10.11
C ARG A 30 9.90 4.04 10.41
N LEU A 31 9.46 3.30 9.38
CA LEU A 31 8.50 2.20 9.53
C LEU A 31 9.04 1.15 10.50
N GLN A 32 10.28 0.71 10.30
CA GLN A 32 10.96 -0.24 11.17
C GLN A 32 11.04 0.29 12.62
N THR A 33 11.41 1.57 12.79
CA THR A 33 11.54 2.19 14.11
C THR A 33 10.22 2.17 14.88
N VAL A 34 9.11 2.60 14.28
CA VAL A 34 7.82 2.67 15.00
C VAL A 34 7.26 1.30 15.32
N ILE A 35 7.49 0.31 14.45
CA ILE A 35 7.05 -1.08 14.68
C ILE A 35 7.91 -1.74 15.77
N THR A 36 9.24 -1.60 15.68
CA THR A 36 10.16 -2.21 16.66
C THR A 36 9.98 -1.63 18.07
N LYS A 37 9.60 -0.35 18.17
CA LYS A 37 9.26 0.30 19.45
C LYS A 37 7.86 -0.11 19.98
N GLY A 38 7.09 -0.92 19.27
CA GLY A 38 5.73 -1.32 19.69
C GLY A 38 4.72 -0.17 19.63
N LEU A 39 4.96 0.85 18.81
CA LEU A 39 4.09 2.01 18.67
C LEU A 39 2.96 1.80 17.65
N VAL A 40 3.05 0.76 16.82
CA VAL A 40 2.07 0.44 15.77
C VAL A 40 1.52 -0.96 16.02
N ASP A 41 0.20 -1.08 16.01
CA ASP A 41 -0.51 -2.34 16.22
C ASP A 41 -0.97 -2.98 14.89
N TYR A 42 -1.10 -2.17 13.85
CA TYR A 42 -1.49 -2.60 12.50
C TYR A 42 -0.88 -1.67 11.45
N ALA A 43 -0.37 -2.22 10.36
CA ALA A 43 0.14 -1.42 9.24
C ALA A 43 -0.66 -1.68 7.96
N ALA A 44 -1.05 -0.61 7.25
CA ALA A 44 -1.59 -0.67 5.91
C ALA A 44 -0.65 0.06 4.96
N MET A 45 -0.03 -0.67 4.03
CA MET A 45 0.91 -0.08 3.08
C MET A 45 0.32 -0.03 1.68
N ASP A 46 0.36 1.15 1.09
CA ASP A 46 -0.03 1.34 -0.30
C ASP A 46 1.12 0.96 -1.24
N VAL A 47 0.88 -0.01 -2.12
CA VAL A 47 1.71 -0.34 -3.28
C VAL A 47 0.99 0.19 -4.51
N LYS A 48 1.56 1.20 -5.17
CA LYS A 48 0.81 2.02 -6.13
C LYS A 48 0.78 1.43 -7.53
N ASN A 49 1.85 0.77 -7.98
CA ASN A 49 1.96 0.16 -9.30
C ASN A 49 3.17 -0.78 -9.38
N THR A 50 3.43 -1.35 -10.57
CA THR A 50 4.67 -2.03 -10.93
C THR A 50 5.85 -1.07 -10.90
N ALA A 51 7.07 -1.59 -10.88
CA ALA A 51 8.28 -0.76 -10.94
C ALA A 51 8.28 0.20 -12.15
N ALA A 52 7.81 -0.26 -13.30
CA ALA A 52 7.77 0.53 -14.53
C ALA A 52 6.73 1.67 -14.47
N GLY A 53 5.55 1.42 -13.89
CA GLY A 53 4.46 2.40 -13.82
C GLY A 53 4.48 3.27 -12.56
N TYR A 54 5.34 2.98 -11.58
CA TYR A 54 5.26 3.60 -10.26
C TYR A 54 5.42 5.12 -10.29
N ALA A 55 6.46 5.61 -10.97
CA ALA A 55 6.78 7.04 -11.03
C ALA A 55 5.62 7.84 -11.67
N GLU A 56 5.04 7.35 -12.77
CA GLU A 56 3.88 7.97 -13.41
C GLU A 56 2.68 8.00 -12.47
N THR A 57 2.40 6.88 -11.80
CA THR A 57 1.24 6.74 -10.90
C THR A 57 1.30 7.72 -9.72
N ILE A 58 2.49 7.97 -9.18
CA ILE A 58 2.67 8.91 -8.05
C ILE A 58 2.96 10.35 -8.51
N GLY A 59 3.09 10.58 -9.82
CA GLY A 59 3.33 11.93 -10.39
C GLY A 59 4.72 12.48 -10.11
N LEU A 60 5.73 11.63 -9.96
CA LEU A 60 7.12 12.01 -9.71
C LEU A 60 8.01 11.62 -10.90
N PRO A 61 9.15 12.34 -11.11
CA PRO A 61 10.12 11.95 -12.13
C PRO A 61 10.75 10.58 -11.90
N GLU A 62 10.87 10.18 -10.62
CA GLU A 62 11.46 8.92 -10.18
C GLU A 62 10.74 8.41 -8.92
N ALA A 63 10.55 7.10 -8.83
CA ALA A 63 9.96 6.45 -7.67
C ALA A 63 11.05 5.89 -6.74
N PRO A 64 10.88 5.96 -5.41
CA PRO A 64 11.80 5.40 -4.42
C PRO A 64 11.62 3.87 -4.29
N LEU A 65 11.82 3.13 -5.39
CA LEU A 65 11.50 1.70 -5.47
C LEU A 65 12.29 0.84 -4.48
N THR A 66 13.57 1.18 -4.25
CA THR A 66 14.41 0.47 -3.28
C THR A 66 13.81 0.55 -1.88
N GLN A 67 13.42 1.75 -1.45
CA GLN A 67 12.82 1.98 -0.15
C GLN A 67 11.45 1.29 0.00
N ILE A 68 10.64 1.33 -1.06
CA ILE A 68 9.33 0.67 -1.09
C ILE A 68 9.49 -0.84 -0.94
N ARG A 69 10.41 -1.47 -1.68
CA ARG A 69 10.70 -2.90 -1.59
C ARG A 69 11.26 -3.31 -0.25
N GLU A 70 12.08 -2.47 0.36
CA GLU A 70 12.58 -2.70 1.72
C GLU A 70 11.43 -2.70 2.73
N SER A 71 10.50 -1.74 2.62
CA SER A 71 9.30 -1.69 3.46
C SER A 71 8.38 -2.90 3.25
N ILE A 72 8.18 -3.35 2.00
CA ILE A 72 7.43 -4.57 1.67
C ILE A 72 8.08 -5.78 2.36
N SER A 73 9.39 -5.94 2.20
CA SER A 73 10.14 -7.06 2.77
C SER A 73 10.05 -7.08 4.29
N PHE A 74 10.19 -5.93 4.93
CA PHE A 74 10.09 -5.81 6.38
C PHE A 74 8.68 -6.15 6.91
N LEU A 75 7.62 -5.68 6.25
CA LEU A 75 6.26 -6.03 6.66
C LEU A 75 5.97 -7.52 6.49
N LYS A 76 6.51 -8.15 5.43
CA LYS A 76 6.37 -9.59 5.19
C LYS A 76 7.03 -10.47 6.27
N GLU A 77 7.91 -9.92 7.12
CA GLU A 77 8.40 -10.62 8.31
C GLU A 77 7.27 -10.90 9.34
N GLY A 78 6.15 -10.20 9.23
CA GLY A 78 4.95 -10.48 10.05
C GLY A 78 5.08 -10.11 11.53
N ARG A 79 5.89 -9.09 11.86
CA ARG A 79 6.11 -8.63 13.23
C ARG A 79 4.85 -8.06 13.89
N ILE A 80 3.96 -7.51 13.08
CA ILE A 80 2.62 -7.03 13.45
C ILE A 80 1.63 -7.44 12.35
N PRO A 81 0.32 -7.44 12.60
CA PRO A 81 -0.69 -7.56 11.55
C PRO A 81 -0.55 -6.43 10.53
N TYR A 82 -0.67 -6.77 9.24
CA TYR A 82 -0.55 -5.80 8.16
C TYR A 82 -1.39 -6.18 6.94
N GLU A 83 -1.60 -5.20 6.07
CA GLU A 83 -2.20 -5.37 4.74
C GLU A 83 -1.41 -4.57 3.69
N PHE A 84 -1.40 -5.05 2.45
CA PHE A 84 -1.06 -4.23 1.29
C PHE A 84 -2.32 -3.74 0.60
N ARG A 85 -2.26 -2.56 -0.01
CA ARG A 85 -3.38 -1.96 -0.74
C ARG A 85 -2.90 -1.39 -2.07
N THR A 86 -3.75 -1.51 -3.10
CA THR A 86 -3.56 -0.79 -4.36
C THR A 86 -4.86 -0.11 -4.74
N THR A 87 -4.82 1.20 -4.92
CA THR A 87 -5.91 1.93 -5.57
C THR A 87 -5.80 1.72 -7.07
N VAL A 88 -6.76 1.00 -7.63
CA VAL A 88 -6.77 0.63 -9.05
C VAL A 88 -7.37 1.75 -9.88
N VAL A 89 -6.58 2.25 -10.82
CA VAL A 89 -6.95 3.31 -11.77
C VAL A 89 -6.91 2.71 -13.16
N ARG A 90 -7.99 2.87 -13.93
CA ARG A 90 -8.13 2.27 -15.27
C ARG A 90 -6.99 2.67 -16.22
N GLU A 91 -6.51 3.89 -16.12
CA GLU A 91 -5.47 4.45 -16.98
C GLU A 91 -4.05 3.98 -16.61
N PHE A 92 -3.87 3.38 -15.42
CA PHE A 92 -2.55 3.01 -14.89
C PHE A 92 -2.34 1.51 -14.69
N HIS A 93 -3.44 0.72 -14.68
CA HIS A 93 -3.35 -0.68 -14.31
C HIS A 93 -3.99 -1.57 -15.36
N SER A 94 -3.19 -2.42 -15.95
CA SER A 94 -3.59 -3.53 -16.80
C SER A 94 -3.60 -4.86 -16.04
N SER A 95 -4.13 -5.92 -16.65
CA SER A 95 -4.07 -7.29 -16.10
C SER A 95 -2.64 -7.77 -15.88
N ASP A 96 -1.69 -7.32 -16.71
CA ASP A 96 -0.27 -7.67 -16.58
C ASP A 96 0.37 -6.93 -15.39
N ASP A 97 0.04 -5.66 -15.18
CA ASP A 97 0.50 -4.90 -14.00
C ASP A 97 0.01 -5.53 -12.70
N ILE A 98 -1.28 -5.91 -12.65
CA ILE A 98 -1.84 -6.61 -11.48
C ILE A 98 -1.12 -7.93 -11.21
N ARG A 99 -0.78 -8.69 -12.26
CA ARG A 99 -0.03 -9.94 -12.12
C ARG A 99 1.38 -9.70 -11.56
N GLU A 100 2.07 -8.67 -12.07
CA GLU A 100 3.43 -8.30 -11.60
C GLU A 100 3.41 -7.86 -10.14
N ILE A 101 2.48 -6.97 -9.75
CA ILE A 101 2.32 -6.52 -8.35
C ILE A 101 2.01 -7.72 -7.44
N ALA A 102 1.07 -8.60 -7.85
CA ALA A 102 0.70 -9.77 -7.06
C ALA A 102 1.89 -10.73 -6.86
N ALA A 103 2.72 -10.91 -7.89
CA ALA A 103 3.94 -11.71 -7.81
C ALA A 103 4.96 -11.11 -6.82
N GLU A 104 5.16 -9.78 -6.84
CA GLU A 104 6.03 -9.07 -5.88
C GLU A 104 5.52 -9.20 -4.44
N LEU A 105 4.21 -9.16 -4.25
CA LEU A 105 3.56 -9.30 -2.95
C LEU A 105 3.36 -10.76 -2.50
N SER A 106 3.70 -11.74 -3.31
CA SER A 106 3.55 -13.16 -2.97
C SER A 106 4.22 -13.50 -1.63
N GLY A 107 3.52 -14.29 -0.82
CA GLY A 107 3.95 -14.62 0.55
C GLY A 107 3.51 -13.61 1.62
N ALA A 108 2.87 -12.50 1.25
CA ALA A 108 2.21 -11.63 2.22
C ALA A 108 0.84 -12.21 2.66
N SER A 109 0.27 -11.64 3.74
CA SER A 109 -0.98 -12.15 4.32
C SER A 109 -2.21 -11.79 3.47
N VAL A 110 -2.33 -10.53 3.02
CA VAL A 110 -3.49 -10.07 2.27
C VAL A 110 -3.16 -8.82 1.44
N TRP A 111 -3.79 -8.73 0.28
CA TRP A 111 -3.74 -7.57 -0.61
C TRP A 111 -5.16 -7.07 -0.92
N TYR A 112 -5.40 -5.78 -0.70
CA TYR A 112 -6.66 -5.14 -1.02
C TYR A 112 -6.57 -4.33 -2.31
N LEU A 113 -7.46 -4.62 -3.27
CA LEU A 113 -7.69 -3.81 -4.45
C LEU A 113 -8.85 -2.86 -4.17
N GLN A 114 -8.63 -1.57 -4.32
CA GLN A 114 -9.63 -0.53 -4.10
C GLN A 114 -9.87 0.22 -5.41
N PRO A 115 -11.10 0.27 -5.95
CA PRO A 115 -11.35 1.06 -7.14
C PRO A 115 -11.10 2.54 -6.84
N PHE A 116 -10.52 3.25 -7.80
CA PHE A 116 -10.28 4.68 -7.72
C PHE A 116 -11.60 5.43 -7.46
N ARG A 117 -11.53 6.47 -6.65
CA ARG A 117 -12.64 7.40 -6.44
C ARG A 117 -12.14 8.82 -6.73
N ASP A 118 -12.78 9.50 -7.69
CA ASP A 118 -12.48 10.90 -7.94
C ASP A 118 -12.97 11.75 -6.76
N ALA A 119 -12.13 12.69 -6.35
CA ALA A 119 -12.40 13.63 -5.28
C ALA A 119 -11.76 14.99 -5.63
N PRO A 120 -12.25 16.10 -5.06
CA PRO A 120 -11.67 17.43 -5.31
C PRO A 120 -10.19 17.51 -5.07
N GLU A 121 -9.67 16.76 -4.10
CA GLU A 121 -8.27 16.73 -3.66
C GLU A 121 -7.36 15.91 -4.59
N VAL A 122 -7.90 15.13 -5.54
CA VAL A 122 -7.12 14.37 -6.49
C VAL A 122 -6.43 15.34 -7.48
N PRO A 123 -5.08 15.41 -7.50
CA PRO A 123 -4.36 16.41 -8.31
C PRO A 123 -4.56 16.20 -9.81
N ARG A 124 -4.50 14.94 -10.28
CA ARG A 124 -4.65 14.58 -11.70
C ARG A 124 -6.11 14.31 -12.01
N LYS A 125 -6.69 15.09 -12.91
CA LYS A 125 -8.07 14.93 -13.37
C LYS A 125 -8.14 13.99 -14.58
N GLY A 126 -9.36 13.48 -14.86
CA GLY A 126 -9.60 12.57 -15.99
C GLY A 126 -9.16 11.13 -15.73
N LEU A 127 -8.98 10.74 -14.48
CA LEU A 127 -8.76 9.36 -14.07
C LEU A 127 -10.09 8.71 -13.74
N HIS A 128 -10.21 7.39 -14.01
CA HIS A 128 -11.43 6.63 -13.82
C HIS A 128 -11.19 5.35 -13.03
N ALA A 129 -12.22 4.92 -12.31
CA ALA A 129 -12.26 3.57 -11.76
C ALA A 129 -12.39 2.55 -12.90
N PRO A 130 -11.81 1.35 -12.76
CA PRO A 130 -12.20 0.20 -13.56
C PRO A 130 -13.68 -0.15 -13.31
N ASP A 131 -14.31 -0.80 -14.27
CA ASP A 131 -15.63 -1.36 -14.05
C ASP A 131 -15.59 -2.59 -13.13
N GLN A 132 -16.75 -3.04 -12.69
CA GLN A 132 -16.85 -4.17 -11.77
C GLN A 132 -16.25 -5.45 -12.33
N MET A 133 -16.46 -5.75 -13.61
CA MET A 133 -15.97 -6.96 -14.26
C MET A 133 -14.42 -6.96 -14.31
N THR A 134 -13.82 -5.83 -14.65
CA THR A 134 -12.36 -5.65 -14.62
C THR A 134 -11.81 -5.83 -13.20
N MET A 135 -12.46 -5.27 -12.16
CA MET A 135 -12.04 -5.45 -10.78
C MET A 135 -12.12 -6.92 -10.34
N GLU A 136 -13.16 -7.66 -10.74
CA GLU A 136 -13.30 -9.09 -10.46
C GLU A 136 -12.22 -9.93 -11.17
N GLU A 137 -11.88 -9.59 -12.42
CA GLU A 137 -10.75 -10.19 -13.13
C GLU A 137 -9.44 -9.94 -12.38
N PHE A 138 -9.18 -8.71 -11.97
CA PHE A 138 -7.98 -8.33 -11.22
C PHE A 138 -7.89 -9.07 -9.88
N GLY A 139 -8.99 -9.18 -9.16
CA GLY A 139 -9.07 -10.00 -7.95
C GLY A 139 -8.74 -11.46 -8.19
N SER A 140 -9.23 -12.03 -9.30
CA SER A 140 -8.96 -13.42 -9.71
C SER A 140 -7.48 -13.63 -10.08
N ILE A 141 -6.85 -12.66 -10.75
CA ILE A 141 -5.42 -12.69 -11.06
C ILE A 141 -4.61 -12.64 -9.76
N GLY A 142 -4.91 -11.72 -8.87
CA GLY A 142 -4.21 -11.57 -7.60
C GLY A 142 -4.28 -12.82 -6.73
N ASN A 143 -5.44 -13.46 -6.66
CA ASN A 143 -5.67 -14.68 -5.86
C ASN A 143 -4.85 -15.90 -6.30
N ARG A 144 -4.16 -15.83 -7.45
CA ARG A 144 -3.19 -16.89 -7.85
C ARG A 144 -1.86 -16.79 -7.11
N PHE A 145 -1.57 -15.66 -6.47
CA PHE A 145 -0.29 -15.35 -5.81
C PHE A 145 -0.43 -15.03 -4.32
N ILE A 146 -1.50 -14.33 -3.95
CA ILE A 146 -1.75 -13.82 -2.60
C ILE A 146 -3.25 -13.69 -2.37
N GLN A 147 -3.73 -13.88 -1.14
CA GLN A 147 -5.13 -13.60 -0.81
C GLN A 147 -5.47 -12.16 -1.22
N THR A 148 -6.32 -12.01 -2.23
CA THR A 148 -6.69 -10.70 -2.79
C THR A 148 -8.17 -10.43 -2.57
N ILE A 149 -8.48 -9.27 -2.01
CA ILE A 149 -9.85 -8.86 -1.66
C ILE A 149 -10.15 -7.52 -2.35
N ILE A 150 -11.28 -7.44 -3.03
CA ILE A 150 -11.80 -6.16 -3.56
C ILE A 150 -12.53 -5.46 -2.43
N ARG A 151 -12.11 -4.23 -2.13
CA ARG A 151 -12.72 -3.39 -1.10
C ARG A 151 -13.41 -2.19 -1.77
N ASN A 152 -14.73 -2.14 -1.71
CA ASN A 152 -15.55 -1.03 -2.24
C ASN A 152 -15.61 0.14 -1.26
#